data_2c714cabe477302ca1524fb65951aaf6
#
_entry.id   2c714cabe477302ca1524fb65951aaf6
#
_cell.length_a   1.000
_cell.length_b   1.000
_cell.length_c   1.000
_cell.angle_alpha   90.00
_cell.angle_beta   90.00
_cell.angle_gamma   90.00
#
_symmetry.space_group_name_H-M   'P 1'
#
loop_
_entity.id
_entity.type
_entity.pdbx_description
1 polymer ?
#
loop_
_entity_poly.entity_id
_entity_poly.type
_entity_poly.pdbx_seq_one_letter_code
_entity_poly.pdbx_strand_id
1 'polypeptide(L)'
;MTSSRGLGDVYKRQALKLSDYVVTEAGFGADLGAEKFLDIKCRKSGLKPSCVVIVATIRALKMHGGVNKDELKNENIDAVKKGLVNLERHIENIQKFGLPVTVAINHFILDTDKEVDEVIKFCQQKGVTASISKHWEKGGEGAVDLANNVAELCEKGSDFKFLYDDKISLFKKIETIAKELYRASEVVADTKIREQLKNFEETGYQSLPICIAKTQYSFSTDPNLKGAPSGHVLPIREVRLSSGAEFIVVVCGAIMTMPGLPKVPAADKIKINDNGETEGLF
;
A
#
# COMPACT_ATOMS: atom_id res chain seq x y z
N MET A 1 5.44 1.47 29.45
CA MET A 1 5.58 2.26 28.20
C MET A 1 4.43 1.90 27.29
N THR A 2 3.40 2.72 27.21
CA THR A 2 2.37 2.60 26.18
C THR A 2 3.03 2.97 24.85
N SER A 3 3.30 1.94 24.02
CA SER A 3 3.85 2.18 22.71
C SER A 3 2.90 3.09 21.92
N SER A 4 3.43 3.93 21.04
CA SER A 4 2.66 4.76 20.08
C SER A 4 1.60 3.98 19.30
N ARG A 5 1.70 2.66 19.24
CA ARG A 5 0.71 1.73 18.69
C ARG A 5 -0.57 1.62 19.51
N GLY A 6 -0.49 1.70 20.84
CA GLY A 6 -1.67 1.69 21.70
C GLY A 6 -2.58 2.89 21.47
N LEU A 7 -2.01 4.08 21.28
CA LEU A 7 -2.76 5.29 20.98
C LEU A 7 -3.50 5.17 19.62
N GLY A 8 -2.83 4.75 18.57
CA GLY A 8 -3.46 4.56 17.25
C GLY A 8 -4.63 3.58 17.27
N ASP A 9 -4.57 2.51 18.06
CA ASP A 9 -5.67 1.57 18.23
C ASP A 9 -6.83 2.15 19.06
N VAL A 10 -6.54 2.90 20.10
CA VAL A 10 -7.56 3.57 20.90
C VAL A 10 -8.35 4.56 20.06
N TYR A 11 -7.71 5.44 19.30
CA TYR A 11 -8.41 6.41 18.44
C TYR A 11 -9.26 5.72 17.37
N LYS A 12 -8.74 4.67 16.73
CA LYS A 12 -9.52 3.93 15.72
C LYS A 12 -10.73 3.23 16.33
N ARG A 13 -10.59 2.63 17.52
CA ARG A 13 -11.72 2.01 18.23
C ARG A 13 -12.75 3.03 18.69
N GLN A 14 -12.33 4.21 19.11
CA GLN A 14 -13.23 5.30 19.45
C GLN A 14 -13.96 5.81 18.21
N ALA A 15 -13.25 6.06 17.11
CA ALA A 15 -13.84 6.48 15.84
C ALA A 15 -14.91 5.49 15.34
N LEU A 16 -14.61 4.18 15.38
CA LEU A 16 -15.56 3.13 14.99
C LEU A 16 -16.83 3.05 15.87
N LYS A 17 -16.80 3.62 17.08
CA LYS A 17 -17.95 3.68 17.97
C LYS A 17 -18.75 4.97 17.86
N LEU A 18 -18.13 6.04 17.35
CA LEU A 18 -18.67 7.39 17.36
C LEU A 18 -19.05 7.91 15.97
N SER A 19 -18.70 7.17 14.91
CA SER A 19 -18.91 7.59 13.53
C SER A 19 -19.52 6.49 12.69
N ASP A 20 -20.35 6.86 11.73
CA ASP A 20 -20.94 5.93 10.76
C ASP A 20 -19.89 5.38 9.80
N TYR A 21 -18.90 6.20 9.43
CA TYR A 21 -17.78 5.84 8.57
C TYR A 21 -16.45 6.20 9.22
N VAL A 22 -15.48 5.30 9.12
CA VAL A 22 -14.11 5.54 9.54
C VAL A 22 -13.17 5.27 8.39
N VAL A 23 -12.44 6.30 7.98
CA VAL A 23 -11.42 6.22 6.93
C VAL A 23 -10.04 6.17 7.58
N THR A 24 -9.21 5.24 7.15
CA THR A 24 -7.82 5.11 7.62
C THR A 24 -6.90 4.88 6.43
N GLU A 25 -5.66 5.32 6.53
CA GLU A 25 -4.67 5.04 5.50
C GLU A 25 -3.90 3.75 5.76
N ALA A 26 -3.37 3.18 4.67
CA ALA A 26 -2.34 2.15 4.67
C ALA A 26 -1.18 2.67 3.81
N GLY A 27 -0.05 2.94 4.43
CA GLY A 27 1.08 3.63 3.80
C GLY A 27 1.73 2.87 2.64
N PHE A 28 2.36 3.60 1.73
CA PHE A 28 2.99 3.10 0.51
C PHE A 28 2.01 2.47 -0.49
N GLY A 29 2.52 1.66 -1.41
CA GLY A 29 1.69 0.90 -2.36
C GLY A 29 0.82 -0.16 -1.67
N ALA A 30 -0.26 -0.55 -2.34
CA ALA A 30 -1.20 -1.53 -1.80
C ALA A 30 -0.55 -2.91 -1.58
N ASP A 31 0.50 -3.23 -2.30
CA ASP A 31 1.31 -4.44 -2.13
C ASP A 31 2.13 -4.46 -0.83
N LEU A 32 2.33 -3.32 -0.20
CA LEU A 32 3.03 -3.16 1.08
C LEU A 32 2.08 -2.77 2.21
N GLY A 33 1.52 -1.57 2.15
CA GLY A 33 0.73 -1.03 3.24
C GLY A 33 -0.62 -1.71 3.40
N ALA A 34 -1.38 -1.89 2.31
CA ALA A 34 -2.69 -2.52 2.39
C ALA A 34 -2.58 -3.99 2.78
N GLU A 35 -1.62 -4.75 2.22
CA GLU A 35 -1.38 -6.14 2.62
C GLU A 35 -1.14 -6.25 4.13
N LYS A 36 -0.25 -5.41 4.68
CA LYS A 36 0.03 -5.42 6.12
C LYS A 36 -1.15 -4.96 6.98
N PHE A 37 -1.92 -4.00 6.48
CA PHE A 37 -3.14 -3.59 7.14
C PHE A 37 -4.15 -4.74 7.21
N LEU A 38 -4.33 -5.47 6.11
CA LEU A 38 -5.30 -6.55 6.00
C LEU A 38 -4.81 -7.81 6.74
N ASP A 39 -3.62 -8.33 6.43
CA ASP A 39 -3.14 -9.59 7.00
C ASP A 39 -2.54 -9.47 8.41
N ILE A 40 -2.11 -8.29 8.85
CA ILE A 40 -1.58 -8.10 10.20
C ILE A 40 -2.57 -7.33 11.07
N LYS A 41 -2.90 -6.09 10.68
CA LYS A 41 -3.73 -5.21 11.51
C LYS A 41 -5.15 -5.75 11.67
N CYS A 42 -5.84 -6.06 10.58
CA CYS A 42 -7.21 -6.57 10.62
C CYS A 42 -7.28 -7.92 11.33
N ARG A 43 -6.32 -8.81 11.08
CA ARG A 43 -6.24 -10.12 11.75
C ARG A 43 -6.15 -9.99 13.27
N LYS A 44 -5.32 -9.08 13.77
CA LYS A 44 -5.14 -8.86 15.21
C LYS A 44 -6.27 -8.09 15.88
N SER A 45 -6.86 -7.15 15.17
CA SER A 45 -7.90 -6.28 15.72
C SER A 45 -9.33 -6.78 15.51
N GLY A 46 -9.53 -7.79 14.67
CA GLY A 46 -10.86 -8.26 14.25
C GLY A 46 -11.59 -7.30 13.32
N LEU A 47 -10.91 -6.28 12.79
CA LEU A 47 -11.49 -5.33 11.84
C LEU A 47 -11.78 -6.00 10.51
N LYS A 48 -12.92 -5.64 9.90
CA LYS A 48 -13.32 -6.06 8.56
C LYS A 48 -13.61 -4.81 7.74
N PRO A 49 -12.69 -4.41 6.85
CA PRO A 49 -12.93 -3.26 5.97
C PRO A 49 -14.13 -3.50 5.05
N SER A 50 -14.90 -2.45 4.77
CA SER A 50 -16.04 -2.52 3.85
C SER A 50 -15.63 -2.31 2.41
N CYS A 51 -14.63 -1.44 2.16
CA CYS A 51 -14.07 -1.20 0.84
C CYS A 51 -12.64 -0.63 0.95
N VAL A 52 -11.96 -0.53 -0.19
CA VAL A 52 -10.63 0.09 -0.30
C VAL A 52 -10.64 1.16 -1.38
N VAL A 53 -10.06 2.31 -1.04
CA VAL A 53 -9.75 3.37 -2.01
C VAL A 53 -8.29 3.26 -2.42
N ILE A 54 -8.03 3.00 -3.70
CA ILE A 54 -6.68 3.04 -4.26
C ILE A 54 -6.43 4.46 -4.78
N VAL A 55 -5.44 5.13 -4.21
CA VAL A 55 -5.03 6.46 -4.69
C VAL A 55 -4.07 6.29 -5.85
N ALA A 56 -4.44 6.78 -7.03
CA ALA A 56 -3.62 6.80 -8.22
C ALA A 56 -3.24 8.24 -8.58
N THR A 57 -2.04 8.43 -9.14
CA THR A 57 -1.61 9.71 -9.73
C THR A 57 -1.14 9.50 -11.15
N ILE A 58 -1.46 10.44 -12.04
CA ILE A 58 -0.98 10.41 -13.43
C ILE A 58 0.54 10.32 -13.50
N ARG A 59 1.23 11.05 -12.62
CA ARG A 59 2.70 11.03 -12.52
C ARG A 59 3.25 9.65 -12.20
N ALA A 60 2.65 8.93 -11.26
CA ALA A 60 3.07 7.57 -10.92
C ALA A 60 2.83 6.60 -12.09
N LEU A 61 1.69 6.71 -12.76
CA LEU A 61 1.40 5.89 -13.95
C LEU A 61 2.39 6.16 -15.08
N LYS A 62 2.70 7.43 -15.39
CA LYS A 62 3.75 7.77 -16.37
C LYS A 62 5.11 7.19 -15.99
N MET A 63 5.49 7.26 -14.71
CA MET A 63 6.75 6.66 -14.23
C MET A 63 6.76 5.13 -14.40
N HIS A 64 5.65 4.46 -14.10
CA HIS A 64 5.50 3.02 -14.35
C HIS A 64 5.44 2.69 -15.85
N GLY A 65 5.05 3.63 -16.68
CA GLY A 65 5.09 3.56 -18.14
C GLY A 65 6.46 3.86 -18.76
N GLY A 66 7.48 4.13 -17.93
CA GLY A 66 8.86 4.29 -18.36
C GLY A 66 9.32 5.75 -18.56
N VAL A 67 8.53 6.74 -18.14
CA VAL A 67 8.91 8.15 -18.21
C VAL A 67 9.86 8.52 -17.06
N ASN A 68 10.93 9.25 -17.37
CA ASN A 68 11.87 9.76 -16.37
C ASN A 68 11.25 10.86 -15.50
N LYS A 69 11.76 11.02 -14.28
CA LYS A 69 11.21 11.97 -13.30
C LYS A 69 11.14 13.41 -13.82
N ASP A 70 12.11 13.83 -14.61
CA ASP A 70 12.23 15.21 -15.11
C ASP A 70 11.20 15.51 -16.23
N GLU A 71 10.69 14.47 -16.89
CA GLU A 71 9.74 14.56 -18.00
C GLU A 71 8.27 14.33 -17.58
N LEU A 72 8.01 14.00 -16.34
CA LEU A 72 6.66 13.70 -15.82
C LEU A 72 5.67 14.87 -15.94
N LYS A 73 6.16 16.09 -16.15
CA LYS A 73 5.33 17.28 -16.34
C LYS A 73 4.66 17.35 -17.71
N ASN A 74 5.19 16.64 -18.72
CA ASN A 74 4.68 16.65 -20.08
C ASN A 74 3.54 15.65 -20.25
N GLU A 75 2.53 15.99 -21.06
CA GLU A 75 1.47 15.04 -21.44
C GLU A 75 2.10 13.81 -22.11
N ASN A 76 1.72 12.60 -21.66
CA ASN A 76 2.16 11.36 -22.27
C ASN A 76 1.13 10.23 -22.05
N ILE A 77 0.12 10.21 -22.89
CA ILE A 77 -0.99 9.26 -22.86
C ILE A 77 -0.49 7.81 -23.01
N ASP A 78 0.49 7.58 -23.88
CA ASP A 78 1.03 6.23 -24.12
C ASP A 78 1.75 5.69 -22.89
N ALA A 79 2.46 6.54 -22.17
CA ALA A 79 3.09 6.16 -20.90
C ALA A 79 2.04 5.88 -19.83
N VAL A 80 0.97 6.67 -19.74
CA VAL A 80 -0.16 6.37 -18.84
C VAL A 80 -0.72 4.99 -19.16
N LYS A 81 -1.05 4.70 -20.41
CA LYS A 81 -1.57 3.38 -20.85
C LYS A 81 -0.63 2.23 -20.45
N LYS A 82 0.67 2.39 -20.69
CA LYS A 82 1.67 1.39 -20.28
C LYS A 82 1.75 1.20 -18.78
N GLY A 83 1.57 2.28 -18.02
CA GLY A 83 1.63 2.24 -16.56
C GLY A 83 0.38 1.68 -15.88
N LEU A 84 -0.76 1.63 -16.58
CA LEU A 84 -2.03 1.11 -16.06
C LEU A 84 -1.93 -0.34 -15.56
N VAL A 85 -1.01 -1.14 -16.07
CA VAL A 85 -0.75 -2.50 -15.59
C VAL A 85 -0.34 -2.53 -14.11
N ASN A 86 0.27 -1.44 -13.61
CA ASN A 86 0.59 -1.31 -12.19
C ASN A 86 -0.69 -1.11 -11.35
N LEU A 87 -1.56 -0.21 -11.78
CA LEU A 87 -2.86 0.02 -11.15
C LEU A 87 -3.73 -1.25 -11.17
N GLU A 88 -3.76 -1.94 -12.32
CA GLU A 88 -4.46 -3.22 -12.46
C GLU A 88 -4.03 -4.23 -11.39
N ARG A 89 -2.71 -4.41 -11.22
CA ARG A 89 -2.16 -5.32 -10.22
C ARG A 89 -2.59 -4.95 -8.80
N HIS A 90 -2.63 -3.66 -8.47
CA HIS A 90 -3.11 -3.22 -7.15
C HIS A 90 -4.60 -3.49 -6.96
N ILE A 91 -5.42 -3.25 -7.98
CA ILE A 91 -6.86 -3.59 -7.95
C ILE A 91 -7.06 -5.10 -7.74
N GLU A 92 -6.42 -5.93 -8.55
CA GLU A 92 -6.48 -7.40 -8.43
C GLU A 92 -6.05 -7.88 -7.04
N ASN A 93 -4.99 -7.29 -6.50
CA ASN A 93 -4.46 -7.67 -5.18
C ASN A 93 -5.48 -7.40 -4.07
N ILE A 94 -6.17 -6.26 -4.09
CA ILE A 94 -7.20 -5.94 -3.10
C ILE A 94 -8.43 -6.85 -3.27
N GLN A 95 -8.83 -7.13 -4.51
CA GLN A 95 -9.96 -8.02 -4.79
C GLN A 95 -9.73 -9.45 -4.29
N LYS A 96 -8.47 -9.91 -4.20
CA LYS A 96 -8.14 -11.22 -3.59
C LYS A 96 -8.52 -11.33 -2.12
N PHE A 97 -8.54 -10.20 -1.40
CA PHE A 97 -9.04 -10.14 -0.03
C PHE A 97 -10.57 -10.07 0.06
N GLY A 98 -11.28 -10.16 -1.07
CA GLY A 98 -12.76 -10.08 -1.11
C GLY A 98 -13.29 -8.66 -0.85
N LEU A 99 -12.46 -7.64 -1.08
CA LEU A 99 -12.81 -6.24 -0.83
C LEU A 99 -13.20 -5.52 -2.13
N PRO A 100 -14.32 -4.78 -2.11
CA PRO A 100 -14.64 -3.84 -3.17
C PRO A 100 -13.59 -2.73 -3.26
N VAL A 101 -13.34 -2.26 -4.48
CA VAL A 101 -12.31 -1.25 -4.78
C VAL A 101 -12.94 -0.08 -5.54
N THR A 102 -12.57 1.13 -5.16
CA THR A 102 -12.71 2.33 -5.98
C THR A 102 -11.35 3.01 -6.14
N VAL A 103 -11.15 3.75 -7.22
CA VAL A 103 -9.91 4.47 -7.49
C VAL A 103 -10.12 5.96 -7.33
N ALA A 104 -9.30 6.60 -6.50
CA ALA A 104 -9.21 8.05 -6.40
C ALA A 104 -8.05 8.53 -7.28
N ILE A 105 -8.35 9.23 -8.35
CA ILE A 105 -7.33 9.90 -9.17
C ILE A 105 -6.99 11.21 -8.46
N ASN A 106 -5.88 11.23 -7.72
CA ASN A 106 -5.37 12.44 -7.08
C ASN A 106 -4.82 13.37 -8.16
N HIS A 107 -5.67 14.33 -8.56
CA HIS A 107 -5.45 15.21 -9.69
C HIS A 107 -4.53 16.39 -9.33
N PHE A 108 -3.50 16.61 -10.11
CA PHE A 108 -2.59 17.76 -10.01
C PHE A 108 -2.76 18.73 -11.19
N ILE A 109 -2.34 19.98 -11.01
CA ILE A 109 -2.50 21.07 -11.99
C ILE A 109 -1.98 20.71 -13.40
N LEU A 110 -0.93 19.90 -13.48
CA LEU A 110 -0.30 19.53 -14.76
C LEU A 110 -0.86 18.25 -15.38
N ASP A 111 -1.83 17.59 -14.73
CA ASP A 111 -2.48 16.41 -15.30
C ASP A 111 -3.48 16.87 -16.37
N THR A 112 -3.45 16.26 -17.54
CA THR A 112 -4.36 16.61 -18.63
C THR A 112 -5.63 15.77 -18.59
N ASP A 113 -6.74 16.33 -19.07
CA ASP A 113 -8.02 15.62 -19.12
C ASP A 113 -7.90 14.32 -19.94
N LYS A 114 -7.11 14.30 -20.99
CA LYS A 114 -6.89 13.08 -21.80
C LYS A 114 -6.18 11.97 -21.02
N GLU A 115 -5.18 12.32 -20.19
CA GLU A 115 -4.50 11.36 -19.34
C GLU A 115 -5.44 10.80 -18.27
N VAL A 116 -6.26 11.66 -17.66
CA VAL A 116 -7.26 11.29 -16.66
C VAL A 116 -8.34 10.38 -17.27
N ASP A 117 -8.84 10.74 -18.45
CA ASP A 117 -9.86 9.96 -19.18
C ASP A 117 -9.39 8.53 -19.47
N GLU A 118 -8.11 8.33 -19.79
CA GLU A 118 -7.56 6.98 -20.02
C GLU A 118 -7.63 6.12 -18.74
N VAL A 119 -7.36 6.71 -17.58
CA VAL A 119 -7.47 6.00 -16.29
C VAL A 119 -8.93 5.65 -15.99
N ILE A 120 -9.85 6.59 -16.20
CA ILE A 120 -11.29 6.37 -15.97
C ILE A 120 -11.81 5.25 -16.87
N LYS A 121 -11.53 5.32 -18.19
CA LYS A 121 -11.92 4.28 -19.15
C LYS A 121 -11.38 2.91 -18.77
N PHE A 122 -10.12 2.86 -18.38
CA PHE A 122 -9.49 1.61 -17.95
C PHE A 122 -10.18 1.02 -16.71
N CYS A 123 -10.42 1.83 -15.69
CA CYS A 123 -11.12 1.38 -14.48
C CYS A 123 -12.53 0.87 -14.80
N GLN A 124 -13.27 1.57 -15.67
CA GLN A 124 -14.60 1.13 -16.13
C GLN A 124 -14.55 -0.24 -16.82
N GLN A 125 -13.55 -0.48 -17.69
CA GLN A 125 -13.34 -1.78 -18.33
C GLN A 125 -13.06 -2.91 -17.32
N LYS A 126 -12.46 -2.57 -16.17
CA LYS A 126 -12.21 -3.52 -15.06
C LYS A 126 -13.37 -3.63 -14.08
N GLY A 127 -14.50 -2.96 -14.33
CA GLY A 127 -15.65 -2.95 -13.42
C GLY A 127 -15.39 -2.20 -12.11
N VAL A 128 -14.46 -1.26 -12.10
CA VAL A 128 -14.07 -0.44 -10.94
C VAL A 128 -14.39 1.02 -11.22
N THR A 129 -15.03 1.69 -10.27
CA THR A 129 -15.30 3.13 -10.37
C THR A 129 -14.02 3.91 -10.08
N ALA A 130 -13.74 4.92 -10.89
CA ALA A 130 -12.67 5.89 -10.64
C ALA A 130 -13.26 7.30 -10.54
N SER A 131 -12.88 8.04 -9.50
CA SER A 131 -13.30 9.41 -9.25
C SER A 131 -12.10 10.35 -9.28
N ILE A 132 -12.28 11.51 -9.90
CA ILE A 132 -11.28 12.59 -9.85
C ILE A 132 -11.35 13.24 -8.47
N SER A 133 -10.22 13.32 -7.78
CA SER A 133 -10.12 13.97 -6.47
C SER A 133 -9.30 15.24 -6.58
N LYS A 134 -9.96 16.38 -6.38
CA LYS A 134 -9.37 17.72 -6.37
C LYS A 134 -9.41 18.36 -4.98
N HIS A 135 -9.31 17.55 -3.94
CA HIS A 135 -9.47 17.97 -2.55
C HIS A 135 -8.44 19.01 -2.10
N TRP A 136 -7.23 19.00 -2.65
CA TRP A 136 -6.19 19.98 -2.33
C TRP A 136 -6.55 21.41 -2.86
N GLU A 137 -7.31 21.48 -3.96
CA GLU A 137 -7.73 22.73 -4.58
C GLU A 137 -9.08 23.21 -4.05
N LYS A 138 -10.03 22.26 -3.88
CA LYS A 138 -11.45 22.54 -3.59
C LYS A 138 -11.91 22.06 -2.21
N GLY A 139 -10.98 21.57 -1.37
CA GLY A 139 -11.35 20.99 -0.09
C GLY A 139 -12.33 19.82 -0.25
N GLY A 140 -13.31 19.73 0.64
CA GLY A 140 -14.29 18.63 0.63
C GLY A 140 -15.12 18.52 -0.66
N GLU A 141 -15.43 19.65 -1.30
CA GLU A 141 -16.17 19.65 -2.58
C GLU A 141 -15.43 18.90 -3.69
N GLY A 142 -14.09 18.93 -3.67
CA GLY A 142 -13.26 18.20 -4.63
C GLY A 142 -13.24 16.68 -4.45
N ALA A 143 -13.92 16.13 -3.44
CA ALA A 143 -13.94 14.70 -3.14
C ALA A 143 -15.37 14.14 -2.97
N VAL A 144 -16.42 14.88 -3.29
CA VAL A 144 -17.83 14.46 -3.09
C VAL A 144 -18.16 13.19 -3.88
N ASP A 145 -17.77 13.12 -5.15
CA ASP A 145 -18.03 11.93 -5.98
C ASP A 145 -17.33 10.69 -5.44
N LEU A 146 -16.10 10.84 -4.95
CA LEU A 146 -15.38 9.76 -4.29
C LEU A 146 -16.09 9.33 -3.01
N ALA A 147 -16.56 10.26 -2.20
CA ALA A 147 -17.29 9.97 -0.96
C ALA A 147 -18.58 9.20 -1.22
N ASN A 148 -19.36 9.60 -2.23
CA ASN A 148 -20.58 8.90 -2.64
C ASN A 148 -20.27 7.46 -3.09
N ASN A 149 -19.25 7.26 -3.92
CA ASN A 149 -18.82 5.93 -4.36
C ASN A 149 -18.38 5.04 -3.18
N VAL A 150 -17.67 5.62 -2.21
CA VAL A 150 -17.25 4.88 -1.00
C VAL A 150 -18.48 4.48 -0.17
N ALA A 151 -19.45 5.38 0.02
CA ALA A 151 -20.67 5.08 0.76
C ALA A 151 -21.46 3.94 0.11
N GLU A 152 -21.66 4.00 -1.21
CA GLU A 152 -22.33 2.92 -1.97
C GLU A 152 -21.62 1.57 -1.81
N LEU A 153 -20.28 1.55 -1.87
CA LEU A 153 -19.52 0.31 -1.70
C LEU A 153 -19.62 -0.22 -0.26
N CYS A 154 -19.62 0.66 0.73
CA CYS A 154 -19.80 0.27 2.12
C CYS A 154 -21.18 -0.35 2.38
N GLU A 155 -22.25 0.17 1.76
CA GLU A 155 -23.60 -0.38 1.86
C GLU A 155 -23.74 -1.77 1.23
N LYS A 156 -23.02 -2.02 0.13
CA LYS A 156 -22.99 -3.34 -0.53
C LYS A 156 -22.29 -4.41 0.32
N GLY A 157 -21.42 -3.98 1.23
CA GLY A 157 -20.63 -4.86 2.08
C GLY A 157 -19.45 -5.51 1.38
N SER A 158 -18.74 -6.38 2.09
CA SER A 158 -17.57 -7.09 1.57
C SER A 158 -17.51 -8.54 2.05
N ASP A 159 -16.89 -9.40 1.23
CA ASP A 159 -16.55 -10.79 1.56
C ASP A 159 -15.10 -10.88 2.05
N PHE A 160 -14.73 -10.01 2.99
CA PHE A 160 -13.35 -9.90 3.46
C PHE A 160 -12.82 -11.23 3.98
N LYS A 161 -11.65 -11.61 3.48
CA LYS A 161 -10.89 -12.80 3.87
C LYS A 161 -9.40 -12.51 3.91
N PHE A 162 -8.69 -13.25 4.77
CA PHE A 162 -7.23 -13.19 4.82
C PHE A 162 -6.60 -13.95 3.65
N LEU A 163 -5.39 -13.54 3.27
CA LEU A 163 -4.68 -14.15 2.16
C LEU A 163 -4.23 -15.58 2.48
N TYR A 164 -3.95 -15.87 3.74
CA TYR A 164 -3.47 -17.17 4.21
C TYR A 164 -4.01 -17.52 5.61
N ASP A 165 -4.02 -18.81 5.91
CA ASP A 165 -4.36 -19.34 7.24
C ASP A 165 -3.18 -19.22 8.21
N ASP A 166 -3.45 -18.94 9.49
CA ASP A 166 -2.43 -18.82 10.53
C ASP A 166 -1.72 -20.15 10.85
N LYS A 167 -2.35 -21.27 10.53
CA LYS A 167 -1.86 -22.61 10.85
C LYS A 167 -0.83 -23.16 9.86
N ILE A 168 -0.68 -22.57 8.68
CA ILE A 168 0.35 -22.98 7.73
C ILE A 168 1.74 -22.55 8.19
N SER A 169 2.80 -23.18 7.67
CA SER A 169 4.18 -22.84 8.03
C SER A 169 4.52 -21.37 7.66
N LEU A 170 5.46 -20.78 8.39
CA LEU A 170 5.91 -19.40 8.14
C LEU A 170 6.43 -19.24 6.73
N PHE A 171 7.21 -20.21 6.24
CA PHE A 171 7.72 -20.17 4.87
C PHE A 171 6.59 -20.20 3.84
N LYS A 172 5.53 -21.00 4.11
CA LYS A 172 4.37 -21.08 3.22
C LYS A 172 3.56 -19.79 3.19
N LYS A 173 3.44 -19.06 4.31
CA LYS A 173 2.85 -17.71 4.35
C LYS A 173 3.62 -16.75 3.45
N ILE A 174 4.96 -16.75 3.55
CA ILE A 174 5.84 -15.93 2.70
C ILE A 174 5.65 -16.26 1.23
N GLU A 175 5.63 -17.55 0.87
CA GLU A 175 5.37 -18.00 -0.51
C GLU A 175 4.00 -17.53 -1.01
N THR A 176 2.98 -17.58 -0.15
CA THR A 176 1.62 -17.18 -0.52
C THR A 176 1.59 -15.68 -0.87
N ILE A 177 2.14 -14.81 -0.02
CA ILE A 177 2.24 -13.38 -0.30
C ILE A 177 3.02 -13.13 -1.60
N ALA A 178 4.18 -13.76 -1.74
CA ALA A 178 5.05 -13.58 -2.91
C ALA A 178 4.37 -14.00 -4.22
N LYS A 179 3.71 -15.15 -4.23
CA LYS A 179 3.05 -15.67 -5.43
C LYS A 179 1.75 -14.94 -5.74
N GLU A 180 0.94 -14.72 -4.70
CA GLU A 180 -0.39 -14.14 -4.89
C GLU A 180 -0.37 -12.63 -5.16
N LEU A 181 0.44 -11.86 -4.44
CA LEU A 181 0.45 -10.41 -4.57
C LEU A 181 1.56 -9.88 -5.47
N TYR A 182 2.76 -10.47 -5.38
CA TYR A 182 3.89 -10.00 -6.17
C TYR A 182 4.06 -10.72 -7.50
N ARG A 183 3.35 -11.86 -7.70
CA ARG A 183 3.50 -12.74 -8.88
C ARG A 183 4.94 -13.23 -9.06
N ALA A 184 5.64 -13.43 -7.95
CA ALA A 184 6.95 -14.08 -7.96
C ALA A 184 6.79 -15.55 -8.36
N SER A 185 7.76 -16.08 -9.10
CA SER A 185 7.82 -17.51 -9.45
C SER A 185 8.28 -18.35 -8.27
N GLU A 186 9.22 -17.81 -7.49
CA GLU A 186 9.90 -18.54 -6.44
C GLU A 186 10.33 -17.60 -5.30
N VAL A 187 10.37 -18.17 -4.07
CA VAL A 187 10.96 -17.56 -2.89
C VAL A 187 12.24 -18.34 -2.54
N VAL A 188 13.37 -17.65 -2.50
CA VAL A 188 14.67 -18.25 -2.19
C VAL A 188 15.16 -17.78 -0.82
N ALA A 189 15.56 -18.74 0.01
CA ALA A 189 16.15 -18.51 1.32
C ALA A 189 17.30 -19.50 1.52
N ASP A 190 18.40 -19.04 2.13
CA ASP A 190 19.50 -19.91 2.51
C ASP A 190 19.10 -20.86 3.67
N THR A 191 19.96 -21.83 3.96
CA THR A 191 19.72 -22.83 5.00
C THR A 191 19.54 -22.18 6.37
N LYS A 192 20.34 -21.18 6.69
CA LYS A 192 20.27 -20.47 7.98
C LYS A 192 18.92 -19.79 8.19
N ILE A 193 18.38 -19.13 7.16
CA ILE A 193 17.07 -18.48 7.23
C ILE A 193 15.97 -19.52 7.38
N ARG A 194 16.04 -20.65 6.67
CA ARG A 194 15.07 -21.74 6.78
C ARG A 194 15.09 -22.36 8.19
N GLU A 195 16.24 -22.59 8.75
CA GLU A 195 16.42 -23.08 10.13
C GLU A 195 15.88 -22.07 11.15
N GLN A 196 16.11 -20.78 10.94
CA GLN A 196 15.58 -19.73 11.82
C GLN A 196 14.06 -19.67 11.80
N LEU A 197 13.42 -19.77 10.63
CA LEU A 197 11.96 -19.85 10.51
C LEU A 197 11.41 -21.08 11.22
N LYS A 198 12.05 -22.23 11.04
CA LYS A 198 11.69 -23.48 11.72
C LYS A 198 11.80 -23.33 13.24
N ASN A 199 12.88 -22.71 13.74
CA ASN A 199 13.05 -22.44 15.17
C ASN A 199 11.93 -21.52 15.71
N PHE A 200 11.49 -20.51 14.95
CA PHE A 200 10.34 -19.69 15.34
C PHE A 200 9.06 -20.53 15.43
N GLU A 201 8.85 -21.48 14.52
CA GLU A 201 7.69 -22.38 14.58
C GLU A 201 7.75 -23.28 15.82
N GLU A 202 8.88 -23.91 16.10
CA GLU A 202 9.11 -24.80 17.24
C GLU A 202 8.98 -24.06 18.58
N THR A 203 9.30 -22.77 18.63
CA THR A 203 9.17 -21.92 19.81
C THR A 203 7.80 -21.25 19.97
N GLY A 204 6.81 -21.65 19.17
CA GLY A 204 5.41 -21.24 19.31
C GLY A 204 4.99 -20.01 18.52
N TYR A 205 5.82 -19.53 17.58
CA TYR A 205 5.53 -18.35 16.76
C TYR A 205 4.97 -18.68 15.39
N GLN A 206 4.58 -19.92 15.12
CA GLN A 206 4.02 -20.36 13.83
C GLN A 206 2.80 -19.54 13.41
N SER A 207 1.92 -19.20 14.37
CA SER A 207 0.68 -18.47 14.07
C SER A 207 0.87 -17.00 13.72
N LEU A 208 2.08 -16.45 13.93
CA LEU A 208 2.33 -15.03 13.66
C LEU A 208 2.22 -14.69 12.17
N PRO A 209 1.64 -13.52 11.83
CA PRO A 209 1.59 -13.04 10.46
C PRO A 209 2.97 -12.56 9.97
N ILE A 210 3.09 -12.47 8.65
CA ILE A 210 4.33 -12.10 7.96
C ILE A 210 4.26 -10.62 7.55
N CYS A 211 5.37 -9.91 7.75
CA CYS A 211 5.60 -8.55 7.27
C CYS A 211 6.77 -8.56 6.29
N ILE A 212 6.49 -8.64 4.98
CA ILE A 212 7.53 -8.55 3.96
C ILE A 212 8.01 -7.10 3.82
N ALA A 213 9.30 -6.90 3.94
CA ALA A 213 10.00 -5.64 3.71
C ALA A 213 10.82 -5.74 2.42
N LYS A 214 10.40 -5.04 1.40
CA LYS A 214 11.04 -4.93 0.08
C LYS A 214 10.99 -3.50 -0.43
N THR A 215 11.58 -3.22 -1.58
CA THR A 215 11.48 -1.89 -2.21
C THR A 215 10.02 -1.49 -2.45
N GLN A 216 9.70 -0.24 -2.22
CA GLN A 216 8.38 0.35 -2.50
C GLN A 216 8.17 0.71 -3.99
N TYR A 217 9.18 0.61 -4.82
CA TYR A 217 9.14 1.05 -6.23
C TYR A 217 8.78 -0.03 -7.23
N SER A 218 8.62 -1.27 -6.79
CA SER A 218 8.31 -2.41 -7.65
C SER A 218 7.61 -3.51 -6.87
N PHE A 219 6.83 -4.36 -7.53
CA PHE A 219 6.36 -5.63 -6.94
C PHE A 219 7.49 -6.63 -6.71
N SER A 220 8.61 -6.48 -7.41
CA SER A 220 9.83 -7.28 -7.19
C SER A 220 10.73 -6.67 -6.11
N THR A 221 11.92 -7.23 -5.93
CA THR A 221 13.00 -6.66 -5.09
C THR A 221 13.93 -5.72 -5.87
N ASP A 222 13.77 -5.61 -7.19
CA ASP A 222 14.50 -4.67 -8.04
C ASP A 222 13.66 -3.39 -8.26
N PRO A 223 14.09 -2.22 -7.78
CA PRO A 223 13.36 -0.97 -7.92
C PRO A 223 13.25 -0.47 -9.38
N ASN A 224 14.04 -1.03 -10.30
CA ASN A 224 14.02 -0.65 -11.71
C ASN A 224 12.96 -1.40 -12.53
N LEU A 225 12.47 -2.53 -12.05
CA LEU A 225 11.39 -3.28 -12.69
C LEU A 225 10.05 -2.57 -12.44
N LYS A 226 9.69 -1.67 -13.36
CA LYS A 226 8.46 -0.88 -13.30
C LYS A 226 7.22 -1.66 -13.82
N GLY A 227 6.05 -1.04 -13.70
CA GLY A 227 4.79 -1.64 -14.13
C GLY A 227 4.34 -2.75 -13.18
N ALA A 228 4.10 -3.93 -13.73
CA ALA A 228 3.65 -5.12 -13.00
C ALA A 228 4.52 -6.34 -13.31
N PRO A 229 5.80 -6.36 -12.85
CA PRO A 229 6.68 -7.50 -13.07
C PRO A 229 6.09 -8.79 -12.51
N SER A 230 6.37 -9.91 -13.20
CA SER A 230 5.96 -11.25 -12.79
C SER A 230 7.08 -12.25 -13.10
N GLY A 231 7.03 -13.44 -12.48
CA GLY A 231 8.01 -14.50 -12.72
C GLY A 231 9.40 -14.22 -12.11
N HIS A 232 9.55 -13.16 -11.33
CA HIS A 232 10.79 -12.85 -10.63
C HIS A 232 10.97 -13.74 -9.40
N VAL A 233 12.22 -13.87 -8.96
CA VAL A 233 12.57 -14.55 -7.71
C VAL A 233 12.53 -13.55 -6.55
N LEU A 234 11.98 -13.97 -5.40
CA LEU A 234 11.98 -13.18 -4.16
C LEU A 234 13.06 -13.73 -3.21
N PRO A 235 14.25 -13.12 -3.13
CA PRO A 235 15.29 -13.56 -2.21
C PRO A 235 15.04 -13.02 -0.80
N ILE A 236 15.00 -13.90 0.19
CA ILE A 236 14.99 -13.53 1.59
C ILE A 236 16.44 -13.33 2.06
N ARG A 237 16.72 -12.14 2.58
CA ARG A 237 18.05 -11.79 3.12
C ARG A 237 18.12 -11.99 4.63
N GLU A 238 17.01 -11.76 5.33
CA GLU A 238 16.97 -11.79 6.78
C GLU A 238 15.52 -12.00 7.27
N VAL A 239 15.38 -12.66 8.42
CA VAL A 239 14.11 -12.74 9.15
C VAL A 239 14.30 -12.26 10.58
N ARG A 240 13.32 -11.52 11.11
CA ARG A 240 13.36 -10.96 12.46
C ARG A 240 12.03 -11.20 13.16
N LEU A 241 12.09 -11.69 14.39
CA LEU A 241 10.90 -11.79 15.24
C LEU A 241 10.65 -10.43 15.91
N SER A 242 9.49 -9.83 15.65
CA SER A 242 8.98 -8.67 16.37
C SER A 242 7.99 -9.11 17.44
N SER A 243 8.47 -9.75 18.50
CA SER A 243 7.64 -10.37 19.54
C SER A 243 6.65 -9.41 20.19
N GLY A 244 7.07 -8.20 20.51
CA GLY A 244 6.18 -7.18 21.09
C GLY A 244 5.12 -6.62 20.14
N ALA A 245 5.30 -6.78 18.83
CA ALA A 245 4.34 -6.43 17.80
C ALA A 245 3.62 -7.65 17.22
N GLU A 246 4.11 -8.84 17.57
CA GLU A 246 3.55 -10.15 17.22
C GLU A 246 3.41 -10.34 15.70
N PHE A 247 4.50 -10.13 14.97
CA PHE A 247 4.67 -10.51 13.57
C PHE A 247 6.13 -10.79 13.25
N ILE A 248 6.38 -11.47 12.14
CA ILE A 248 7.72 -11.77 11.66
C ILE A 248 8.04 -10.87 10.48
N VAL A 249 9.13 -10.12 10.57
CA VAL A 249 9.66 -9.30 9.47
C VAL A 249 10.51 -10.17 8.58
N VAL A 250 10.24 -10.13 7.28
CA VAL A 250 11.01 -10.83 6.24
C VAL A 250 11.62 -9.77 5.32
N VAL A 251 12.92 -9.61 5.39
CA VAL A 251 13.66 -8.61 4.59
C VAL A 251 14.05 -9.23 3.25
N CYS A 252 13.56 -8.65 2.16
CA CYS A 252 13.80 -9.11 0.80
C CYS A 252 14.54 -8.05 -0.01
N GLY A 253 15.70 -8.43 -0.56
CA GLY A 253 16.52 -7.53 -1.35
C GLY A 253 17.20 -6.41 -0.54
N ALA A 254 17.70 -5.40 -1.24
CA ALA A 254 18.27 -4.20 -0.62
C ALA A 254 17.15 -3.23 -0.25
N ILE A 255 16.91 -3.06 1.04
CA ILE A 255 15.91 -2.10 1.55
C ILE A 255 16.54 -1.19 2.58
N MET A 256 16.19 0.08 2.52
CA MET A 256 16.50 1.06 3.55
C MET A 256 15.36 1.07 4.57
N THR A 257 15.68 0.85 5.84
CA THR A 257 14.72 1.03 6.92
C THR A 257 14.51 2.52 7.18
N MET A 258 13.25 2.95 7.33
CA MET A 258 12.86 4.34 7.54
C MET A 258 13.30 5.28 6.40
N PRO A 259 12.89 5.02 5.14
CA PRO A 259 13.22 5.89 4.01
C PRO A 259 12.62 7.29 4.20
N GLY A 260 13.35 8.32 3.79
CA GLY A 260 12.87 9.70 3.79
C GLY A 260 13.12 10.49 5.09
N LEU A 261 13.80 9.90 6.07
CA LEU A 261 14.23 10.65 7.26
C LEU A 261 15.67 11.15 7.06
N PRO A 262 15.88 12.46 6.84
CA PRO A 262 17.22 13.03 6.75
C PRO A 262 17.89 13.04 8.13
N LYS A 263 19.24 13.06 8.17
CA LYS A 263 20.00 13.18 9.43
C LYS A 263 19.68 14.46 10.19
N VAL A 264 19.38 15.54 9.45
CA VAL A 264 18.91 16.80 10.02
C VAL A 264 17.44 16.91 9.68
N PRO A 265 16.53 16.89 10.67
CA PRO A 265 15.09 16.97 10.43
C PRO A 265 14.72 18.29 9.76
N ALA A 266 13.71 18.29 8.88
CA ALA A 266 13.17 19.51 8.31
C ALA A 266 12.62 20.46 9.39
N ALA A 267 12.15 19.90 10.50
CA ALA A 267 11.67 20.65 11.67
C ALA A 267 12.71 21.64 12.23
N ASP A 268 14.00 21.38 12.09
CA ASP A 268 15.06 22.27 12.56
C ASP A 268 15.13 23.58 11.74
N LYS A 269 14.57 23.59 10.53
CA LYS A 269 14.55 24.72 9.61
C LYS A 269 13.19 25.41 9.51
N ILE A 270 12.12 24.68 9.85
CA ILE A 270 10.76 25.20 9.79
C ILE A 270 10.53 26.10 11.00
N LYS A 271 10.19 27.36 10.75
CA LYS A 271 9.88 28.36 11.79
C LYS A 271 8.80 29.31 11.29
N ILE A 272 8.18 30.00 12.24
CA ILE A 272 7.29 31.13 11.95
C ILE A 272 8.11 32.39 12.14
N ASN A 273 8.15 33.29 11.15
CA ASN A 273 8.82 34.57 11.24
C ASN A 273 7.97 35.60 12.01
N ASP A 274 8.53 36.77 12.23
CA ASP A 274 7.88 37.87 12.99
C ASP A 274 6.59 38.38 12.33
N ASN A 275 6.39 38.10 11.04
CA ASN A 275 5.17 38.43 10.28
C ASN A 275 4.10 37.36 10.33
N GLY A 276 4.36 36.23 11.01
CA GLY A 276 3.44 35.08 11.08
C GLY A 276 3.52 34.14 9.87
N GLU A 277 4.52 34.27 9.00
CA GLU A 277 4.71 33.44 7.81
C GLU A 277 5.59 32.25 8.12
N THR A 278 5.30 31.10 7.49
CA THR A 278 6.11 29.89 7.65
C THR A 278 7.32 29.90 6.72
N GLU A 279 8.52 29.80 7.29
CA GLU A 279 9.80 29.67 6.56
C GLU A 279 10.36 28.25 6.68
N GLY A 280 11.17 27.84 5.69
CA GLY A 280 11.91 26.57 5.71
C GLY A 280 11.11 25.32 5.30
N LEU A 281 9.95 25.49 4.68
CA LEU A 281 9.15 24.37 4.17
C LEU A 281 9.73 23.76 2.89
N PHE A 282 10.51 24.53 2.10
CA PHE A 282 11.09 24.13 0.81
C PHE A 282 12.55 24.59 0.70
#